data_007ad8f49ba486bcb35ff4539464db93
#
_entry.id   007ad8f49ba486bcb35ff4539464db93
#
_cell.length_a   1.000
_cell.length_b   1.000
_cell.length_c   1.000
_cell.angle_alpha   90.00
_cell.angle_beta   90.00
_cell.angle_gamma   90.00
#
_symmetry.space_group_name_H-M   'P 1'
#
loop_
_entity.id
_entity.type
_entity.pdbx_description
1 polymer ?
#
loop_
_entity_poly.entity_id
_entity_poly.type
_entity_poly.pdbx_seq_one_letter_code
_entity_poly.pdbx_strand_id
1 'polypeptide(L)'
;MSLIELIMFMAFFSVCAGVLINVLMSTNEQRVRQQMIAGVEQEGMQIMQTLTRRVRRAERIAYPLRGESGSVLSVQVAEQSQDPTIIALETGAIRVAEKNVLRNLSSEGLTITNLVFQNTSATSSNHSVRIIFTASKSTGLPTGGIYQREFQSLITLFPDDDLAGNPCACSTPTCVSDIFDWGYCDGENCVDSGEELLCE
;
A
#
# COMPACT_ATOMS: atom_id res chain seq x y z
N MET A 1 -33.60 57.66 -15.33
CA MET A 1 -32.48 56.78 -15.70
C MET A 1 -32.28 56.91 -17.19
N SER A 2 -31.08 57.26 -17.61
CA SER A 2 -30.75 57.40 -19.04
C SER A 2 -30.43 55.97 -19.59
N LEU A 3 -30.85 55.71 -20.83
CA LEU A 3 -30.59 54.43 -21.51
C LEU A 3 -29.09 54.07 -21.53
N ILE A 4 -28.22 55.09 -21.61
CA ILE A 4 -26.76 54.92 -21.57
C ILE A 4 -26.25 54.45 -20.21
N GLU A 5 -26.88 54.86 -19.12
CA GLU A 5 -26.54 54.44 -17.75
C GLU A 5 -26.82 52.94 -17.53
N LEU A 6 -27.95 52.47 -18.09
CA LEU A 6 -28.30 51.07 -18.04
C LEU A 6 -27.31 50.18 -18.82
N ILE A 7 -26.89 50.64 -20.03
CA ILE A 7 -25.93 49.91 -20.85
C ILE A 7 -24.56 49.82 -20.15
N MET A 8 -24.09 50.95 -19.58
CA MET A 8 -22.82 50.97 -18.84
C MET A 8 -22.88 50.03 -17.61
N PHE A 9 -24.00 50.04 -16.89
CA PHE A 9 -24.18 49.15 -15.73
C PHE A 9 -24.13 47.67 -16.13
N MET A 10 -24.85 47.29 -17.20
CA MET A 10 -24.86 45.95 -17.73
C MET A 10 -23.49 45.49 -18.22
N ALA A 11 -22.74 46.38 -18.89
CA ALA A 11 -21.39 46.08 -19.33
C ALA A 11 -20.44 45.84 -18.14
N PHE A 12 -20.48 46.68 -17.13
CA PHE A 12 -19.68 46.54 -15.92
C PHE A 12 -20.05 45.27 -15.15
N PHE A 13 -21.33 45.00 -14.99
CA PHE A 13 -21.81 43.77 -14.32
C PHE A 13 -21.37 42.49 -15.04
N SER A 14 -21.40 42.49 -16.38
CA SER A 14 -20.94 41.34 -17.19
C SER A 14 -19.44 41.05 -16.98
N VAL A 15 -18.60 42.08 -16.92
CA VAL A 15 -17.18 41.94 -16.66
C VAL A 15 -16.95 41.37 -15.24
N CYS A 16 -17.61 41.94 -14.23
CA CYS A 16 -17.51 41.47 -12.85
C CYS A 16 -17.98 40.04 -12.70
N ALA A 17 -19.09 39.66 -13.34
CA ALA A 17 -19.60 38.27 -13.31
C ALA A 17 -18.61 37.31 -13.95
N GLY A 18 -17.99 37.65 -15.07
CA GLY A 18 -16.96 36.83 -15.73
C GLY A 18 -15.74 36.61 -14.85
N VAL A 19 -15.27 37.63 -14.14
CA VAL A 19 -14.14 37.46 -13.19
C VAL A 19 -14.53 36.53 -12.02
N LEU A 20 -15.72 36.70 -11.46
CA LEU A 20 -16.20 35.87 -10.35
C LEU A 20 -16.30 34.37 -10.74
N ILE A 21 -16.81 34.09 -11.95
CA ILE A 21 -16.92 32.72 -12.45
C ILE A 21 -15.52 32.08 -12.58
N ASN A 22 -14.54 32.80 -13.14
CA ASN A 22 -13.17 32.32 -13.26
C ASN A 22 -12.54 32.03 -11.90
N VAL A 23 -12.73 32.91 -10.91
CA VAL A 23 -12.22 32.69 -9.54
C VAL A 23 -12.86 31.48 -8.91
N LEU A 24 -14.18 31.28 -9.06
CA LEU A 24 -14.89 30.12 -8.53
C LEU A 24 -14.40 28.80 -9.15
N MET A 25 -14.18 28.77 -10.47
CA MET A 25 -13.65 27.59 -11.16
C MET A 25 -12.23 27.27 -10.67
N SER A 26 -11.34 28.26 -10.60
CA SER A 26 -9.97 28.07 -10.09
C SER A 26 -9.95 27.58 -8.64
N THR A 27 -10.83 28.12 -7.80
CA THR A 27 -10.94 27.70 -6.39
C THR A 27 -11.41 26.25 -6.26
N ASN A 28 -12.36 25.84 -7.11
CA ASN A 28 -12.88 24.48 -7.11
C ASN A 28 -11.79 23.47 -7.53
N GLU A 29 -11.02 23.76 -8.57
CA GLU A 29 -9.88 22.93 -8.99
C GLU A 29 -8.84 22.77 -7.87
N GLN A 30 -8.51 23.86 -7.17
CA GLN A 30 -7.57 23.81 -6.05
C GLN A 30 -8.10 22.93 -4.90
N ARG A 31 -9.40 23.00 -4.58
CA ARG A 31 -10.01 22.14 -3.57
C ARG A 31 -9.92 20.67 -3.92
N VAL A 32 -10.23 20.31 -5.17
CA VAL A 32 -10.14 18.91 -5.63
C VAL A 32 -8.71 18.40 -5.53
N ARG A 33 -7.71 19.20 -5.93
CA ARG A 33 -6.30 18.84 -5.80
C ARG A 33 -5.89 18.63 -4.33
N GLN A 34 -6.29 19.52 -3.44
CA GLN A 34 -5.98 19.39 -2.00
C GLN A 34 -6.62 18.14 -1.39
N GLN A 35 -7.87 17.84 -1.75
CA GLN A 35 -8.56 16.62 -1.29
C GLN A 35 -7.85 15.36 -1.79
N MET A 36 -7.38 15.35 -3.04
CA MET A 36 -6.63 14.23 -3.58
C MET A 36 -5.30 14.02 -2.86
N ILE A 37 -4.53 15.09 -2.63
CA ILE A 37 -3.26 15.04 -1.90
C ILE A 37 -3.49 14.48 -0.49
N ALA A 38 -4.45 15.06 0.23
CA ALA A 38 -4.79 14.63 1.59
C ALA A 38 -5.24 13.17 1.62
N GLY A 39 -6.03 12.73 0.61
CA GLY A 39 -6.46 11.34 0.48
C GLY A 39 -5.29 10.38 0.31
N VAL A 40 -4.36 10.65 -0.62
CA VAL A 40 -3.17 9.79 -0.83
C VAL A 40 -2.30 9.73 0.44
N GLU A 41 -2.11 10.87 1.10
CA GLU A 41 -1.31 10.92 2.33
C GLU A 41 -1.96 10.13 3.47
N GLN A 42 -3.25 10.31 3.68
CA GLN A 42 -3.97 9.63 4.74
C GLN A 42 -4.05 8.11 4.49
N GLU A 43 -4.44 7.70 3.29
CA GLU A 43 -4.56 6.28 2.92
C GLU A 43 -3.18 5.60 2.91
N GLY A 44 -2.14 6.23 2.33
CA GLY A 44 -0.78 5.70 2.34
C GLY A 44 -0.21 5.54 3.75
N MET A 45 -0.46 6.50 4.64
CA MET A 45 -0.07 6.41 6.04
C MET A 45 -0.81 5.27 6.76
N GLN A 46 -2.10 5.10 6.50
CA GLN A 46 -2.91 4.02 7.09
C GLN A 46 -2.42 2.64 6.64
N ILE A 47 -2.10 2.49 5.35
CA ILE A 47 -1.49 1.27 4.79
C ILE A 47 -0.16 0.99 5.51
N MET A 48 0.74 1.98 5.57
CA MET A 48 2.04 1.83 6.23
C MET A 48 1.90 1.44 7.70
N GLN A 49 0.98 2.06 8.43
CA GLN A 49 0.71 1.70 9.84
C GLN A 49 0.19 0.27 9.98
N THR A 50 -0.68 -0.16 9.07
CA THR A 50 -1.21 -1.52 9.08
C THR A 50 -0.13 -2.56 8.76
N LEU A 51 0.69 -2.31 7.75
CA LEU A 51 1.85 -3.14 7.42
C LEU A 51 2.82 -3.21 8.60
N THR A 52 3.16 -2.05 9.18
CA THR A 52 4.06 -1.98 10.34
C THR A 52 3.53 -2.81 11.52
N ARG A 53 2.23 -2.73 11.81
CA ARG A 53 1.62 -3.49 12.90
C ARG A 53 1.67 -4.99 12.66
N ARG A 54 1.41 -5.44 11.42
CA ARG A 54 1.45 -6.86 11.05
C ARG A 54 2.87 -7.41 11.12
N VAL A 55 3.82 -6.70 10.51
CA VAL A 55 5.23 -7.11 10.48
C VAL A 55 5.84 -7.14 11.88
N ARG A 56 5.51 -6.20 12.77
CA ARG A 56 6.02 -6.19 14.15
C ARG A 56 5.57 -7.39 14.99
N ARG A 57 4.43 -7.98 14.67
CA ARG A 57 3.92 -9.18 15.34
C ARG A 57 4.53 -10.47 14.79
N ALA A 58 5.27 -10.37 13.71
CA ALA A 58 5.92 -11.49 13.11
C ALA A 58 7.16 -11.89 13.92
N GLU A 59 7.48 -13.16 13.87
CA GLU A 59 8.61 -13.76 14.58
C GLU A 59 9.85 -13.77 13.73
N ARG A 60 9.69 -14.10 12.46
CA ARG A 60 10.79 -14.08 11.51
C ARG A 60 10.31 -13.77 10.10
N ILE A 61 11.26 -13.33 9.29
CA ILE A 61 11.09 -13.11 7.86
C ILE A 61 11.51 -14.38 7.15
N ALA A 62 10.58 -15.00 6.41
CA ALA A 62 10.85 -16.17 5.58
C ALA A 62 11.34 -15.75 4.18
N TYR A 63 10.79 -14.69 3.62
CA TYR A 63 11.16 -14.11 2.32
C TYR A 63 10.96 -12.60 2.35
N PRO A 64 11.83 -11.78 1.71
CA PRO A 64 13.08 -12.14 1.01
C PRO A 64 14.19 -12.60 1.96
N LEU A 65 15.20 -13.27 1.40
CA LEU A 65 16.34 -13.74 2.18
C LEU A 65 17.14 -12.55 2.72
N ARG A 66 17.90 -12.78 3.76
CA ARG A 66 18.67 -11.73 4.43
C ARG A 66 19.63 -11.01 3.48
N GLY A 67 19.52 -9.68 3.43
CA GLY A 67 20.29 -8.83 2.54
C GLY A 67 19.69 -8.69 1.14
N GLU A 68 18.62 -9.40 0.83
CA GLU A 68 17.92 -9.34 -0.45
C GLU A 68 16.70 -8.41 -0.39
N SER A 69 16.20 -8.09 -1.57
CA SER A 69 14.99 -7.29 -1.77
C SER A 69 14.04 -8.07 -2.68
N GLY A 70 12.74 -7.88 -2.50
CA GLY A 70 11.71 -8.48 -3.33
C GLY A 70 10.41 -7.70 -3.26
N SER A 71 9.48 -7.97 -4.16
CA SER A 71 8.14 -7.40 -4.22
C SER A 71 7.15 -8.11 -3.28
N VAL A 72 7.53 -9.27 -2.77
CA VAL A 72 6.75 -10.08 -1.83
C VAL A 72 7.48 -10.15 -0.48
N LEU A 73 6.71 -10.05 0.60
CA LEU A 73 7.18 -10.30 1.96
C LEU A 73 6.41 -11.48 2.55
N SER A 74 7.13 -12.51 2.95
CA SER A 74 6.58 -13.63 3.72
C SER A 74 7.14 -13.59 5.14
N VAL A 75 6.27 -13.55 6.11
CA VAL A 75 6.62 -13.56 7.54
C VAL A 75 5.89 -14.67 8.26
N GLN A 76 6.56 -15.26 9.24
CA GLN A 76 5.95 -16.22 10.15
C GLN A 76 5.44 -15.52 11.39
N VAL A 77 4.25 -15.92 11.84
CA VAL A 77 3.58 -15.34 13.00
C VAL A 77 3.23 -16.47 13.97
N ALA A 78 3.15 -16.15 15.28
CA ALA A 78 2.79 -17.10 16.33
C ALA A 78 1.38 -17.70 16.16
N GLU A 79 0.49 -16.89 15.61
CA GLU A 79 -0.91 -17.28 15.42
C GLU A 79 -1.05 -18.23 14.22
N GLN A 80 -1.28 -19.51 14.46
CA GLN A 80 -1.42 -20.53 13.39
C GLN A 80 -2.51 -20.21 12.36
N SER A 81 -3.53 -19.46 12.73
CA SER A 81 -4.60 -19.06 11.82
C SER A 81 -4.16 -18.00 10.79
N GLN A 82 -3.01 -17.37 11.02
CA GLN A 82 -2.44 -16.30 10.19
C GLN A 82 -1.05 -16.68 9.64
N ASP A 83 -0.53 -17.85 9.96
CA ASP A 83 0.80 -18.32 9.55
C ASP A 83 0.74 -19.17 8.27
N PRO A 84 1.50 -18.82 7.23
CA PRO A 84 2.30 -17.62 7.07
C PRO A 84 1.45 -16.39 6.73
N THR A 85 1.94 -15.19 7.04
CA THR A 85 1.39 -13.94 6.51
C THR A 85 2.24 -13.47 5.33
N ILE A 86 1.61 -13.33 4.17
CA ILE A 86 2.27 -12.93 2.93
C ILE A 86 1.69 -11.60 2.47
N ILE A 87 2.55 -10.69 2.06
CA ILE A 87 2.20 -9.36 1.57
C ILE A 87 2.81 -9.18 0.20
N ALA A 88 1.99 -8.88 -0.79
CA ALA A 88 2.42 -8.69 -2.17
C ALA A 88 1.67 -7.55 -2.85
N LEU A 89 2.20 -7.08 -3.98
CA LEU A 89 1.53 -6.15 -4.86
C LEU A 89 0.89 -6.92 -6.01
N GLU A 90 -0.40 -6.77 -6.19
CA GLU A 90 -1.10 -7.35 -7.31
C GLU A 90 -2.11 -6.36 -7.90
N THR A 91 -2.05 -6.16 -9.21
CA THR A 91 -2.94 -5.24 -9.95
C THR A 91 -3.04 -3.83 -9.36
N GLY A 92 -1.93 -3.29 -8.82
CA GLY A 92 -1.89 -1.96 -8.20
C GLY A 92 -2.52 -1.88 -6.81
N ALA A 93 -2.81 -3.01 -6.19
CA ALA A 93 -3.33 -3.12 -4.82
C ALA A 93 -2.41 -3.98 -3.95
N ILE A 94 -2.21 -3.59 -2.70
CA ILE A 94 -1.51 -4.45 -1.75
C ILE A 94 -2.46 -5.52 -1.27
N ARG A 95 -2.08 -6.78 -1.50
CA ARG A 95 -2.77 -7.95 -0.98
C ARG A 95 -2.04 -8.53 0.21
N VAL A 96 -2.81 -9.06 1.12
CA VAL A 96 -2.32 -9.80 2.29
C VAL A 96 -2.99 -11.16 2.30
N ALA A 97 -2.17 -12.21 2.27
CA ALA A 97 -2.61 -13.57 2.52
C ALA A 97 -2.30 -13.92 3.98
N GLU A 98 -3.30 -14.35 4.71
CA GLU A 98 -3.17 -14.92 6.05
C GLU A 98 -3.53 -16.41 5.93
N LYS A 99 -2.53 -17.28 6.08
CA LYS A 99 -2.62 -18.70 5.76
C LYS A 99 -2.96 -18.89 4.28
N ASN A 100 -4.23 -19.11 3.92
CA ASN A 100 -4.74 -19.27 2.55
C ASN A 100 -5.87 -18.26 2.23
N VAL A 101 -6.06 -17.23 3.06
CA VAL A 101 -7.13 -16.24 2.85
C VAL A 101 -6.53 -14.93 2.36
N LEU A 102 -6.79 -14.63 1.08
CA LEU A 102 -6.37 -13.38 0.44
C LEU A 102 -7.33 -12.22 0.76
N ARG A 103 -6.78 -11.08 1.13
CA ARG A 103 -7.53 -9.84 1.40
C ARG A 103 -6.82 -8.64 0.79
N ASN A 104 -7.60 -7.70 0.25
CA ASN A 104 -7.06 -6.41 -0.19
C ASN A 104 -6.83 -5.50 1.02
N LEU A 105 -5.66 -4.88 1.07
CA LEU A 105 -5.31 -3.90 2.10
C LEU A 105 -5.52 -2.47 1.63
N SER A 106 -5.32 -2.20 0.34
CA SER A 106 -5.53 -0.88 -0.27
C SER A 106 -7.01 -0.66 -0.64
N SER A 107 -7.47 0.58 -0.54
CA SER A 107 -8.82 0.98 -0.94
C SER A 107 -8.95 1.11 -2.46
N GLU A 108 -10.17 0.99 -2.96
CA GLU A 108 -10.49 1.29 -4.35
C GLU A 108 -10.21 2.76 -4.66
N GLY A 109 -9.45 3.03 -5.71
CA GLY A 109 -9.10 4.38 -6.17
C GLY A 109 -7.72 4.88 -5.75
N LEU A 110 -6.96 4.12 -4.97
CA LEU A 110 -5.54 4.31 -4.74
C LEU A 110 -4.75 3.24 -5.51
N THR A 111 -3.85 3.67 -6.36
CA THR A 111 -2.95 2.75 -7.08
C THR A 111 -1.61 2.72 -6.39
N ILE A 112 -1.17 1.54 -6.02
CA ILE A 112 0.15 1.31 -5.43
C ILE A 112 1.11 0.82 -6.52
N THR A 113 2.31 1.35 -6.49
CA THR A 113 3.41 0.94 -7.37
C THR A 113 4.70 0.82 -6.57
N ASN A 114 5.71 0.16 -7.15
CA ASN A 114 7.05 0.03 -6.57
C ASN A 114 7.06 -0.52 -5.13
N LEU A 115 6.23 -1.52 -4.82
CA LEU A 115 6.30 -2.17 -3.52
C LEU A 115 7.57 -2.99 -3.44
N VAL A 116 8.46 -2.61 -2.52
CA VAL A 116 9.75 -3.27 -2.29
C VAL A 116 9.90 -3.56 -0.80
N PHE A 117 10.24 -4.79 -0.51
CA PHE A 117 10.63 -5.26 0.82
C PHE A 117 12.11 -5.57 0.81
N GLN A 118 12.88 -4.90 1.63
CA GLN A 118 14.31 -5.16 1.79
C GLN A 118 14.56 -5.78 3.17
N ASN A 119 15.04 -7.02 3.20
CA ASN A 119 15.42 -7.67 4.44
C ASN A 119 16.75 -7.13 4.93
N THR A 120 16.69 -6.30 5.96
CA THR A 120 17.86 -5.63 6.58
C THR A 120 18.31 -6.30 7.87
N SER A 121 17.88 -7.54 8.12
CA SER A 121 18.21 -8.30 9.32
C SER A 121 19.72 -8.42 9.52
N ALA A 122 20.22 -8.02 10.69
CA ALA A 122 21.65 -8.10 11.01
C ALA A 122 22.06 -9.52 11.38
N THR A 123 21.21 -10.23 12.12
CA THR A 123 21.44 -11.60 12.60
C THR A 123 20.18 -12.45 12.42
N SER A 124 20.28 -13.75 12.71
CA SER A 124 19.12 -14.66 12.71
C SER A 124 18.12 -14.39 13.83
N SER A 125 18.51 -13.64 14.87
CA SER A 125 17.67 -13.27 16.01
C SER A 125 17.13 -11.83 15.90
N ASN A 126 17.77 -10.95 15.12
CA ASN A 126 17.35 -9.57 14.96
C ASN A 126 16.84 -9.35 13.55
N HIS A 127 15.56 -9.59 13.36
CA HIS A 127 14.89 -9.41 12.09
C HIS A 127 14.46 -7.96 11.90
N SER A 128 14.77 -7.41 10.74
CA SER A 128 14.30 -6.09 10.32
C SER A 128 14.03 -6.06 8.82
N VAL A 129 13.01 -5.33 8.44
CA VAL A 129 12.63 -5.13 7.04
C VAL A 129 12.37 -3.66 6.78
N ARG A 130 12.89 -3.18 5.66
CA ARG A 130 12.53 -1.88 5.11
C ARG A 130 11.42 -2.10 4.08
N ILE A 131 10.34 -1.35 4.22
CA ILE A 131 9.22 -1.34 3.30
C ILE A 131 9.21 -0.02 2.55
N ILE A 132 9.12 -0.08 1.24
CA ILE A 132 9.02 1.09 0.35
C ILE A 132 7.87 0.84 -0.62
N PHE A 133 6.97 1.80 -0.77
CA PHE A 133 5.96 1.78 -1.82
C PHE A 133 5.58 3.19 -2.26
N THR A 134 5.09 3.30 -3.49
CA THR A 134 4.55 4.55 -4.04
C THR A 134 3.05 4.45 -4.18
N ALA A 135 2.33 5.37 -3.54
CA ALA A 135 0.89 5.50 -3.68
C ALA A 135 0.55 6.64 -4.65
N SER A 136 -0.37 6.40 -5.56
CA SER A 136 -0.79 7.37 -6.56
C SER A 136 -2.31 7.41 -6.72
N LYS A 137 -2.82 8.61 -7.06
CA LYS A 137 -4.24 8.83 -7.36
C LYS A 137 -4.36 9.82 -8.52
N SER A 138 -5.24 9.54 -9.46
CA SER A 138 -5.52 10.45 -10.57
C SER A 138 -6.72 11.35 -10.26
N THR A 139 -6.66 12.61 -10.73
CA THR A 139 -7.84 13.47 -10.73
C THR A 139 -8.69 13.12 -11.94
N GLY A 140 -10.01 13.02 -11.75
CA GLY A 140 -10.97 12.97 -12.86
C GLY A 140 -11.19 14.31 -13.57
N LEU A 141 -10.31 15.30 -13.37
CA LEU A 141 -10.42 16.62 -13.98
C LEU A 141 -9.91 16.61 -15.43
N PRO A 142 -10.47 17.44 -16.33
CA PRO A 142 -10.02 17.55 -17.71
C PRO A 142 -8.55 17.98 -17.85
N THR A 143 -8.02 18.69 -16.85
CA THR A 143 -6.60 19.12 -16.78
C THR A 143 -5.67 17.98 -16.34
N GLY A 144 -6.20 16.81 -16.00
CA GLY A 144 -5.51 15.58 -15.66
C GLY A 144 -4.29 15.78 -14.75
N GLY A 145 -4.37 15.39 -13.51
CA GLY A 145 -3.21 15.39 -12.62
C GLY A 145 -3.12 14.04 -11.93
N ILE A 146 -1.92 13.47 -11.89
CA ILE A 146 -1.62 12.33 -11.03
C ILE A 146 -0.80 12.88 -9.87
N TYR A 147 -1.25 12.61 -8.66
CA TYR A 147 -0.44 12.84 -7.47
C TYR A 147 0.10 11.51 -6.99
N GLN A 148 1.39 11.48 -6.75
CA GLN A 148 2.08 10.29 -6.25
C GLN A 148 2.98 10.67 -5.08
N ARG A 149 3.08 9.76 -4.11
CA ARG A 149 3.95 9.89 -2.95
C ARG A 149 4.56 8.56 -2.58
N GLU A 150 5.85 8.60 -2.29
CA GLU A 150 6.58 7.45 -1.75
C GLU A 150 6.47 7.43 -0.22
N PHE A 151 6.23 6.23 0.29
CA PHE A 151 6.20 5.90 1.71
C PHE A 151 7.28 4.89 2.01
N GLN A 152 8.05 5.13 3.07
CA GLN A 152 9.06 4.18 3.53
C GLN A 152 9.04 4.05 5.04
N SER A 153 9.33 2.85 5.52
CA SER A 153 9.48 2.56 6.95
C SER A 153 10.49 1.43 7.16
N LEU A 154 11.29 1.54 8.21
CA LEU A 154 12.11 0.45 8.71
C LEU A 154 11.44 -0.14 9.94
N ILE A 155 11.21 -1.44 9.91
CA ILE A 155 10.48 -2.15 10.95
C ILE A 155 11.38 -3.21 11.52
N THR A 156 11.57 -3.21 12.82
CA THR A 156 12.24 -4.29 13.56
C THR A 156 11.16 -5.19 14.14
N LEU A 157 11.32 -6.50 13.96
CA LEU A 157 10.47 -7.50 14.56
C LEU A 157 10.89 -7.70 16.02
N PHE A 158 9.93 -8.07 16.83
CA PHE A 158 10.17 -8.47 18.20
C PHE A 158 9.75 -9.95 18.34
N PRO A 159 10.64 -10.89 17.97
CA PRO A 159 10.33 -12.31 18.11
C PRO A 159 10.11 -12.64 19.58
N ASP A 160 9.07 -13.43 19.84
CA ASP A 160 8.88 -14.02 21.16
C ASP A 160 9.85 -15.20 21.29
N ASP A 161 10.73 -15.19 22.28
CA ASP A 161 11.80 -16.20 22.43
C ASP A 161 11.27 -17.63 22.73
N ASP A 162 9.96 -17.78 22.99
CA ASP A 162 9.32 -19.03 23.41
C ASP A 162 8.74 -19.88 22.27
N LEU A 163 8.98 -19.52 21.00
CA LEU A 163 8.37 -20.26 19.92
C LEU A 163 9.09 -21.56 19.59
N ALA A 164 8.42 -22.62 19.98
CA ALA A 164 8.57 -23.92 19.38
C ALA A 164 8.47 -23.79 17.87
N GLY A 165 9.52 -24.17 17.16
CA GLY A 165 9.61 -24.03 15.70
C GLY A 165 8.36 -24.53 14.99
N ASN A 166 8.20 -24.06 13.77
CA ASN A 166 7.11 -24.43 12.87
C ASN A 166 6.70 -25.90 13.05
N PRO A 167 5.45 -26.20 13.45
CA PRO A 167 5.02 -27.55 13.77
C PRO A 167 5.06 -28.50 12.57
N CYS A 168 5.14 -27.96 11.36
CA CYS A 168 5.29 -28.73 10.13
C CYS A 168 6.50 -28.22 9.31
N ALA A 169 7.11 -29.10 8.55
CA ALA A 169 8.26 -28.78 7.70
C ALA A 169 7.81 -28.25 6.33
N CYS A 170 7.07 -27.16 6.29
CA CYS A 170 6.82 -26.49 5.03
C CYS A 170 8.14 -25.95 4.45
N SER A 171 8.32 -26.12 3.14
CA SER A 171 9.42 -25.51 2.42
C SER A 171 9.35 -23.98 2.53
N THR A 172 10.52 -23.35 2.62
CA THR A 172 10.57 -21.89 2.57
C THR A 172 9.93 -21.41 1.26
N PRO A 173 8.99 -20.46 1.32
CA PRO A 173 8.38 -19.93 0.12
C PRO A 173 9.44 -19.28 -0.77
N THR A 174 9.34 -19.49 -2.07
CA THR A 174 10.29 -19.00 -3.05
C THR A 174 9.56 -18.40 -4.24
N CYS A 175 10.19 -17.43 -4.88
CA CYS A 175 9.70 -16.88 -6.15
C CYS A 175 10.31 -17.69 -7.29
N VAL A 176 9.49 -18.35 -8.10
CA VAL A 176 9.93 -19.14 -9.26
C VAL A 176 9.12 -18.71 -10.49
N SER A 177 9.81 -18.26 -11.54
CA SER A 177 9.16 -17.80 -12.79
C SER A 177 8.10 -16.72 -12.55
N ASP A 178 8.40 -15.73 -11.70
CA ASP A 178 7.53 -14.61 -11.32
C ASP A 178 6.27 -15.02 -10.55
N ILE A 179 6.20 -16.27 -10.08
CA ILE A 179 5.13 -16.79 -9.25
C ILE A 179 5.69 -17.09 -7.87
N PHE A 180 5.01 -16.56 -6.86
CA PHE A 180 5.27 -16.85 -5.45
C PHE A 180 4.24 -17.84 -4.95
N ASP A 181 4.72 -19.03 -4.63
CA ASP A 181 3.96 -20.13 -4.09
C ASP A 181 4.36 -20.41 -2.65
N TRP A 182 3.39 -20.79 -1.82
CA TRP A 182 3.62 -21.06 -0.41
C TRP A 182 2.74 -22.17 0.15
N GLY A 183 3.28 -22.87 1.13
CA GLY A 183 2.53 -23.80 1.94
C GLY A 183 2.24 -23.24 3.33
N TYR A 184 1.26 -23.81 3.99
CA TYR A 184 0.93 -23.51 5.38
C TYR A 184 0.78 -24.80 6.21
N CYS A 185 0.92 -24.66 7.53
CA CYS A 185 0.73 -25.79 8.43
C CYS A 185 -0.77 -26.02 8.74
N ASP A 186 -1.21 -27.25 8.53
CA ASP A 186 -2.48 -27.75 9.03
C ASP A 186 -2.22 -28.91 9.98
N GLY A 187 -2.12 -28.61 11.28
CA GLY A 187 -1.56 -29.49 12.29
C GLY A 187 -0.08 -29.78 12.04
N GLU A 188 0.30 -31.05 11.86
CA GLU A 188 1.68 -31.47 11.57
C GLU A 188 1.97 -31.56 10.05
N ASN A 189 0.98 -31.35 9.20
CA ASN A 189 1.12 -31.49 7.76
C ASN A 189 1.31 -30.13 7.08
N CYS A 190 2.19 -30.09 6.09
CA CYS A 190 2.30 -28.98 5.18
C CYS A 190 1.30 -29.13 4.04
N VAL A 191 0.46 -28.10 3.84
CA VAL A 191 -0.56 -28.07 2.80
C VAL A 191 -0.22 -26.89 1.88
N ASP A 192 -0.33 -27.12 0.59
CA ASP A 192 -0.22 -26.07 -0.41
C ASP A 192 -1.38 -25.06 -0.29
N SER A 193 -1.09 -23.77 -0.41
CA SER A 193 -2.10 -22.73 -0.33
C SER A 193 -3.13 -22.81 -1.46
N GLY A 194 -2.70 -23.29 -2.62
CA GLY A 194 -3.47 -23.25 -3.87
C GLY A 194 -3.69 -21.85 -4.44
N GLU A 195 -3.03 -20.85 -3.86
CA GLU A 195 -3.06 -19.45 -4.27
C GLU A 195 -1.68 -19.04 -4.80
N GLU A 196 -1.65 -18.22 -5.83
CA GLU A 196 -0.44 -17.72 -6.47
C GLU A 196 -0.41 -16.20 -6.39
N LEU A 197 0.76 -15.63 -6.09
CA LEU A 197 1.00 -14.19 -6.12
C LEU A 197 2.13 -13.87 -7.10
N LEU A 198 2.05 -12.72 -7.75
CA LEU A 198 3.13 -12.27 -8.61
C LEU A 198 4.29 -11.75 -7.76
N CYS A 199 5.53 -12.14 -8.14
CA CYS A 199 6.76 -11.65 -7.54
C CYS A 199 7.74 -11.24 -8.65
N GLU A 200 8.12 -9.97 -8.66
CA GLU A 200 9.15 -9.41 -9.55
C GLU A 200 10.44 -9.13 -8.78
#